data_37004756ade544c74a9b5eb1af501947
#
_entry.id   37004756ade544c74a9b5eb1af501947
#
_cell.length_a   1.000
_cell.length_b   1.000
_cell.length_c   1.000
_cell.angle_alpha   90.00
_cell.angle_beta   90.00
_cell.angle_gamma   90.00
#
_symmetry.space_group_name_H-M   'P 1'
#
loop_
_entity.id
_entity.type
_entity.pdbx_description
1 polymer ?
#
loop_
_entity_poly.entity_id
_entity_poly.type
_entity_poly.pdbx_seq_one_letter_code
_entity_poly.pdbx_strand_id
1 'polypeptide(L)'
;MDAAELIAPVVPDLPDEVDVICRHRELKVGISVEPYPPFVFPVVQTTQGSQVTGFDLELVQQIAAGLSKHCNGSAIVAVPHVVHFRDLFRLLTEGQLDLFVSSVAYNVPHLKSAGLAYSAPYYNPTGLSGMARGPEIVEQVRSALSRSGKASLERRRKALDGLIVAVQEGRSAHFYAQANLKGVRLLACDSLTAALQTHDPPVDVILGKQPVLDFILKREPKGKSWRPLVLEDGRPFLLNRELFTIVMSERSFHLHWLVNDLLFELEESGRLAAMQRRWFEEEYAFVDRATSEGLLAVVPPSVDPSSPGRCHWTQPQ
;
A
#
# COMPACT_ATOMS: atom_id res chain seq x y z
N MET A 1 38.29 20.25 -24.18
CA MET A 1 36.83 20.15 -23.99
C MET A 1 36.55 20.43 -22.55
N ASP A 2 35.93 21.55 -22.28
CA ASP A 2 35.66 22.02 -20.93
C ASP A 2 34.51 21.18 -20.35
N ALA A 3 34.69 20.65 -19.14
CA ALA A 3 33.65 19.83 -18.48
C ALA A 3 32.33 20.59 -18.26
N ALA A 4 32.34 21.91 -18.38
CA ALA A 4 31.16 22.77 -18.31
C ALA A 4 30.25 22.69 -19.56
N GLU A 5 30.78 22.23 -20.71
CA GLU A 5 29.96 22.06 -21.92
C GLU A 5 29.13 20.76 -21.97
N LEU A 6 29.36 19.86 -21.02
CA LEU A 6 28.65 18.56 -20.94
C LEU A 6 27.38 18.59 -20.09
N ILE A 7 27.05 19.73 -19.45
CA ILE A 7 25.91 19.85 -18.54
C ILE A 7 25.07 21.08 -18.96
N ALA A 8 24.54 21.05 -20.14
CA ALA A 8 23.37 21.85 -20.46
C ALA A 8 22.20 20.87 -20.65
N PRO A 9 21.37 20.63 -19.64
CA PRO A 9 20.10 19.98 -19.89
C PRO A 9 19.29 20.97 -20.73
N VAL A 10 19.03 20.66 -21.98
CA VAL A 10 17.89 21.23 -22.69
C VAL A 10 16.66 20.67 -22.01
N VAL A 11 16.30 21.27 -20.89
CA VAL A 11 15.00 21.04 -20.28
C VAL A 11 14.02 21.85 -21.14
N PRO A 12 13.02 21.21 -21.77
CA PRO A 12 11.95 21.98 -22.43
C PRO A 12 11.34 22.93 -21.38
N ASP A 13 10.87 24.10 -21.83
CA ASP A 13 10.15 25.12 -21.02
C ASP A 13 8.81 24.58 -20.47
N LEU A 14 8.82 23.42 -19.81
CA LEU A 14 7.68 22.94 -19.02
C LEU A 14 7.75 23.68 -17.68
N PRO A 15 6.63 24.25 -17.22
CA PRO A 15 6.60 24.87 -15.89
C PRO A 15 6.96 23.82 -14.85
N ASP A 16 7.82 24.21 -13.90
CA ASP A 16 8.17 23.37 -12.75
C ASP A 16 6.88 22.93 -12.05
N GLU A 17 6.71 21.63 -11.84
CA GLU A 17 5.51 21.06 -11.24
C GLU A 17 5.26 21.58 -9.81
N VAL A 18 6.32 21.89 -9.08
CA VAL A 18 6.22 22.50 -7.74
C VAL A 18 5.69 23.92 -7.82
N ASP A 19 6.13 24.69 -8.82
CA ASP A 19 5.58 26.03 -9.07
C ASP A 19 4.09 25.98 -9.44
N VAL A 20 3.66 24.94 -10.14
CA VAL A 20 2.23 24.71 -10.44
C VAL A 20 1.46 24.42 -9.17
N ILE A 21 1.96 23.51 -8.30
CA ILE A 21 1.37 23.21 -6.99
C ILE A 21 1.29 24.47 -6.14
N CYS A 22 2.38 25.26 -6.05
CA CYS A 22 2.42 26.50 -5.26
C CYS A 22 1.38 27.53 -5.75
N ARG A 23 1.21 27.67 -7.07
CA ARG A 23 0.23 28.61 -7.65
C ARG A 23 -1.21 28.19 -7.41
N HIS A 24 -1.51 26.88 -7.57
CA HIS A 24 -2.87 26.35 -7.39
C HIS A 24 -3.18 26.08 -5.90
N ARG A 25 -2.16 25.99 -5.04
CA ARG A 25 -2.27 25.65 -3.62
C ARG A 25 -2.90 24.28 -3.37
N GLU A 26 -2.77 23.38 -4.32
CA GLU A 26 -3.33 22.03 -4.28
C GLU A 26 -2.26 21.01 -4.64
N LEU A 27 -2.21 19.93 -3.86
CA LEU A 27 -1.46 18.71 -4.16
C LEU A 27 -2.47 17.62 -4.49
N LYS A 28 -2.55 17.20 -5.76
CA LYS A 28 -3.48 16.16 -6.23
C LYS A 28 -2.93 14.78 -5.91
N VAL A 29 -3.57 14.10 -4.99
CA VAL A 29 -3.08 12.82 -4.46
C VAL A 29 -4.00 11.67 -4.84
N GLY A 30 -3.46 10.67 -5.53
CA GLY A 30 -4.18 9.43 -5.81
C GLY A 30 -4.23 8.50 -4.59
N ILE A 31 -5.40 7.99 -4.28
CA ILE A 31 -5.66 7.05 -3.19
C ILE A 31 -6.51 5.90 -3.72
N SER A 32 -6.16 4.67 -3.34
CA SER A 32 -6.95 3.48 -3.69
C SER A 32 -8.30 3.49 -2.99
N VAL A 33 -9.38 3.23 -3.73
CA VAL A 33 -10.72 3.06 -3.16
C VAL A 33 -10.84 1.74 -2.39
N GLU A 34 -10.07 0.74 -2.78
CA GLU A 34 -10.02 -0.54 -2.05
C GLU A 34 -9.35 -0.33 -0.70
N PRO A 35 -10.07 -0.58 0.41
CA PRO A 35 -9.51 -0.39 1.74
C PRO A 35 -8.28 -1.27 1.97
N TYR A 36 -7.26 -0.68 2.57
CA TYR A 36 -6.01 -1.35 2.89
C TYR A 36 -5.48 -0.89 4.25
N PRO A 37 -6.29 -1.06 5.32
CA PRO A 37 -5.96 -0.55 6.64
C PRO A 37 -4.71 -1.24 7.23
N PRO A 38 -3.93 -0.53 8.04
CA PRO A 38 -4.16 0.83 8.53
C PRO A 38 -3.62 1.94 7.61
N PHE A 39 -3.16 1.62 6.39
CA PHE A 39 -2.66 2.60 5.43
C PHE A 39 -3.79 3.48 4.86
N VAL A 40 -4.85 2.85 4.38
CA VAL A 40 -6.04 3.52 3.85
C VAL A 40 -7.29 2.80 4.38
N PHE A 41 -8.11 3.52 5.13
CA PHE A 41 -9.40 3.02 5.63
C PHE A 41 -10.50 3.19 4.58
N PRO A 42 -11.64 2.51 4.75
CA PRO A 42 -12.80 2.74 3.89
C PRO A 42 -13.21 4.21 3.85
N VAL A 43 -13.64 4.67 2.68
CA VAL A 43 -14.26 6.00 2.55
C VAL A 43 -15.54 6.03 3.40
N VAL A 44 -15.69 7.04 4.22
CA VAL A 44 -16.87 7.25 5.05
C VAL A 44 -17.67 8.45 4.57
N GLN A 45 -18.98 8.33 4.61
CA GLN A 45 -19.90 9.44 4.34
C GLN A 45 -20.17 10.18 5.65
N THR A 46 -19.95 11.48 5.64
CA THR A 46 -20.21 12.36 6.79
C THR A 46 -21.14 13.49 6.39
N THR A 47 -21.57 14.29 7.36
CA THR A 47 -22.34 15.51 7.08
C THR A 47 -21.55 16.55 6.29
N GLN A 48 -20.22 16.42 6.25
CA GLN A 48 -19.31 17.30 5.51
C GLN A 48 -18.86 16.69 4.15
N GLY A 49 -19.48 15.57 3.75
CA GLY A 49 -19.14 14.85 2.51
C GLY A 49 -18.34 13.57 2.75
N SER A 50 -17.77 13.05 1.68
CA SER A 50 -16.94 11.84 1.71
C SER A 50 -15.58 12.13 2.34
N GLN A 51 -15.15 11.28 3.26
CA GLN A 51 -13.86 11.41 3.93
C GLN A 51 -13.11 10.08 3.95
N VAL A 52 -11.78 10.15 3.97
CA VAL A 52 -10.88 9.01 4.07
C VAL A 52 -9.78 9.31 5.09
N THR A 53 -9.34 8.27 5.79
CA THR A 53 -8.25 8.36 6.77
C THR A 53 -7.30 7.18 6.63
N GLY A 54 -6.15 7.27 7.28
CA GLY A 54 -5.13 6.23 7.33
C GLY A 54 -3.73 6.79 7.41
N PHE A 55 -2.77 5.91 7.63
CA PHE A 55 -1.36 6.28 7.71
C PHE A 55 -0.88 7.03 6.45
N ASP A 56 -1.26 6.54 5.26
CA ASP A 56 -0.88 7.15 3.99
C ASP A 56 -1.46 8.57 3.84
N LEU A 57 -2.68 8.80 4.38
CA LEU A 57 -3.34 10.10 4.33
C LEU A 57 -2.68 11.11 5.29
N GLU A 58 -2.31 10.67 6.49
CA GLU A 58 -1.55 11.51 7.42
C GLU A 58 -0.18 11.87 6.84
N LEU A 59 0.51 10.91 6.21
CA LEU A 59 1.78 11.15 5.52
C LEU A 59 1.65 12.24 4.45
N VAL A 60 0.59 12.15 3.63
CA VAL A 60 0.30 13.15 2.60
C VAL A 60 0.07 14.54 3.17
N GLN A 61 -0.61 14.64 4.34
CA GLN A 61 -0.79 15.92 5.02
C GLN A 61 0.55 16.52 5.49
N GLN A 62 1.47 15.66 5.99
CA GLN A 62 2.81 16.11 6.36
C GLN A 62 3.60 16.61 5.15
N ILE A 63 3.48 15.94 3.99
CA ILE A 63 4.10 16.36 2.73
C ILE A 63 3.52 17.71 2.29
N ALA A 64 2.20 17.86 2.26
CA ALA A 64 1.55 19.12 1.90
C ALA A 64 1.96 20.27 2.83
N ALA A 65 2.08 20.02 4.14
CA ALA A 65 2.58 20.99 5.11
C ALA A 65 4.05 21.39 4.84
N GLY A 66 4.89 20.43 4.44
CA GLY A 66 6.27 20.69 4.04
C GLY A 66 6.35 21.53 2.76
N LEU A 67 5.57 21.18 1.75
CA LEU A 67 5.47 21.97 0.50
C LEU A 67 4.96 23.39 0.77
N SER A 68 4.06 23.59 1.73
CA SER A 68 3.60 24.91 2.12
C SER A 68 4.75 25.81 2.57
N LYS A 69 5.74 25.27 3.30
CA LYS A 69 6.95 26.02 3.68
C LYS A 69 7.78 26.41 2.46
N HIS A 70 7.93 25.47 1.51
CA HIS A 70 8.65 25.71 0.26
C HIS A 70 7.94 26.76 -0.61
N CYS A 71 6.61 26.78 -0.61
CA CYS A 71 5.78 27.77 -1.33
C CYS A 71 5.62 29.12 -0.59
N ASN A 72 6.66 29.62 0.07
CA ASN A 72 6.67 30.90 0.81
C ASN A 72 5.57 31.00 1.88
N GLY A 73 5.24 29.91 2.54
CA GLY A 73 4.20 29.85 3.58
C GLY A 73 2.77 29.83 3.05
N SER A 74 2.56 29.76 1.73
CA SER A 74 1.24 29.56 1.15
C SER A 74 0.75 28.16 1.50
N ALA A 75 -0.38 28.04 2.18
CA ALA A 75 -0.93 26.76 2.57
C ALA A 75 -1.24 25.88 1.33
N ILE A 76 -0.64 24.71 1.26
CA ILE A 76 -0.94 23.69 0.25
C ILE A 76 -1.92 22.70 0.86
N VAL A 77 -3.02 22.44 0.15
CA VAL A 77 -4.04 21.47 0.55
C VAL A 77 -3.86 20.18 -0.24
N ALA A 78 -3.77 19.06 0.45
CA ALA A 78 -3.82 17.76 -0.21
C ALA A 78 -5.26 17.47 -0.66
N VAL A 79 -5.43 17.18 -1.96
CA VAL A 79 -6.73 16.86 -2.58
C VAL A 79 -6.73 15.40 -3.00
N PRO A 80 -7.34 14.48 -2.20
CA PRO A 80 -7.37 13.07 -2.53
C PRO A 80 -8.33 12.77 -3.68
N HIS A 81 -7.82 12.05 -4.68
CA HIS A 81 -8.57 11.44 -5.77
C HIS A 81 -8.70 9.95 -5.49
N VAL A 82 -9.90 9.52 -5.09
CA VAL A 82 -10.15 8.12 -4.73
C VAL A 82 -10.60 7.35 -5.97
N VAL A 83 -9.76 6.41 -6.40
CA VAL A 83 -9.95 5.62 -7.62
C VAL A 83 -9.50 4.16 -7.38
N HIS A 84 -9.77 3.26 -8.32
CA HIS A 84 -9.21 1.91 -8.25
C HIS A 84 -7.68 1.95 -8.28
N PHE A 85 -7.04 1.07 -7.51
CA PHE A 85 -5.58 0.97 -7.43
C PHE A 85 -4.92 0.86 -8.80
N ARG A 86 -5.49 0.08 -9.71
CA ARG A 86 -5.00 -0.10 -11.08
C ARG A 86 -5.00 1.17 -11.92
N ASP A 87 -5.92 2.11 -11.62
CA ASP A 87 -6.07 3.35 -12.37
C ASP A 87 -5.09 4.44 -11.92
N LEU A 88 -4.53 4.34 -10.70
CA LEU A 88 -3.58 5.30 -10.15
C LEU A 88 -2.38 5.54 -11.07
N PHE A 89 -1.83 4.46 -11.63
CA PHE A 89 -0.65 4.53 -12.51
C PHE A 89 -0.93 5.30 -13.78
N ARG A 90 -2.07 5.03 -14.41
CA ARG A 90 -2.51 5.72 -15.64
C ARG A 90 -2.78 7.20 -15.37
N LEU A 91 -3.55 7.52 -14.32
CA LEU A 91 -3.91 8.89 -13.96
C LEU A 91 -2.67 9.74 -13.65
N LEU A 92 -1.66 9.13 -13.01
CA LEU A 92 -0.38 9.80 -12.75
C LEU A 92 0.37 10.10 -14.06
N THR A 93 0.47 9.12 -14.96
CA THR A 93 1.18 9.30 -16.24
C THR A 93 0.46 10.28 -17.19
N GLU A 94 -0.86 10.41 -17.04
CA GLU A 94 -1.68 11.41 -17.76
C GLU A 94 -1.63 12.82 -17.13
N GLY A 95 -0.90 13.00 -16.01
CA GLY A 95 -0.78 14.28 -15.31
C GLY A 95 -2.05 14.71 -14.56
N GLN A 96 -2.97 13.79 -14.29
CA GLN A 96 -4.17 14.07 -13.50
C GLN A 96 -3.91 14.03 -11.99
N LEU A 97 -2.78 13.42 -11.58
CA LEU A 97 -2.29 13.35 -10.22
C LEU A 97 -0.86 13.90 -10.18
N ASP A 98 -0.48 14.53 -9.07
CA ASP A 98 0.90 14.95 -8.81
C ASP A 98 1.71 13.78 -8.22
N LEU A 99 1.06 13.01 -7.34
CA LEU A 99 1.61 11.79 -6.75
C LEU A 99 0.48 10.84 -6.34
N PHE A 100 0.83 9.60 -6.00
CA PHE A 100 -0.09 8.73 -5.27
C PHE A 100 0.59 7.92 -4.17
N VAL A 101 -0.16 7.65 -3.12
CA VAL A 101 0.24 6.88 -1.94
C VAL A 101 -0.81 5.80 -1.69
N SER A 102 -0.43 4.55 -1.75
CA SER A 102 -1.32 3.40 -1.51
C SER A 102 -0.51 2.16 -1.17
N SER A 103 0.43 2.29 -0.22
CA SER A 103 1.35 1.23 0.19
C SER A 103 2.00 0.50 -1.00
N VAL A 104 2.52 1.26 -1.97
CA VAL A 104 3.12 0.69 -3.19
C VAL A 104 4.49 0.12 -2.89
N ALA A 105 4.69 -1.16 -3.23
CA ALA A 105 5.98 -1.80 -3.03
C ALA A 105 6.96 -1.48 -4.17
N TYR A 106 8.09 -0.84 -3.84
CA TYR A 106 9.14 -0.46 -4.79
C TYR A 106 9.73 -1.65 -5.55
N ASN A 107 9.89 -2.77 -4.87
CA ASN A 107 10.62 -3.93 -5.39
C ASN A 107 9.78 -4.95 -6.15
N VAL A 108 8.56 -4.57 -6.57
CA VAL A 108 7.70 -5.41 -7.41
C VAL A 108 7.92 -5.07 -8.88
N PRO A 109 8.55 -5.95 -9.69
CA PRO A 109 8.94 -5.64 -11.06
C PRO A 109 7.78 -5.18 -11.95
N HIS A 110 6.60 -5.76 -11.79
CA HIS A 110 5.42 -5.43 -12.59
C HIS A 110 4.83 -4.04 -12.30
N LEU A 111 5.21 -3.42 -11.17
CA LEU A 111 4.82 -2.06 -10.83
C LEU A 111 5.86 -1.02 -11.25
N LYS A 112 6.99 -1.46 -11.82
CA LYS A 112 8.03 -0.59 -12.38
C LYS A 112 7.70 -0.30 -13.85
N SER A 113 6.84 0.66 -14.08
CA SER A 113 6.52 1.14 -15.43
C SER A 113 7.47 2.27 -15.83
N ALA A 114 7.75 2.41 -17.14
CA ALA A 114 8.40 3.60 -17.67
C ALA A 114 7.55 4.84 -17.35
N GLY A 115 8.22 5.96 -17.06
CA GLY A 115 7.54 7.21 -16.73
C GLY A 115 7.22 7.41 -15.26
N LEU A 116 7.63 6.49 -14.37
CA LEU A 116 7.36 6.56 -12.93
C LEU A 116 8.64 6.69 -12.11
N ALA A 117 8.60 7.57 -11.10
CA ALA A 117 9.61 7.71 -10.07
C ALA A 117 9.05 7.28 -8.71
N TYR A 118 9.90 6.72 -7.87
CA TYR A 118 9.55 6.19 -6.55
C TYR A 118 10.36 6.92 -5.48
N SER A 119 9.72 7.36 -4.41
CA SER A 119 10.40 8.01 -3.29
C SER A 119 11.31 7.04 -2.53
N ALA A 120 12.12 7.59 -1.62
CA ALA A 120 12.66 6.82 -0.50
C ALA A 120 11.54 6.07 0.22
N PRO A 121 11.81 4.89 0.82
CA PRO A 121 10.80 4.14 1.52
C PRO A 121 10.29 4.89 2.75
N TYR A 122 8.98 4.99 2.91
CA TYR A 122 8.34 5.56 4.09
C TYR A 122 7.88 4.50 5.11
N TYR A 123 7.89 3.22 4.71
CA TYR A 123 7.56 2.09 5.57
C TYR A 123 8.39 0.87 5.25
N ASN A 124 9.19 0.40 6.24
CA ASN A 124 10.04 -0.79 6.18
C ASN A 124 10.45 -1.22 7.61
N PRO A 125 10.94 -2.46 7.85
CA PRO A 125 10.86 -3.59 6.94
C PRO A 125 9.47 -4.26 6.99
N THR A 126 8.99 -4.69 5.84
CA THR A 126 7.76 -5.48 5.73
C THR A 126 7.89 -6.49 4.59
N GLY A 127 6.84 -7.23 4.30
CA GLY A 127 6.80 -8.18 3.20
C GLY A 127 5.43 -8.82 3.02
N LEU A 128 5.33 -9.68 2.02
CA LEU A 128 4.15 -10.51 1.83
C LEU A 128 4.13 -11.63 2.86
N SER A 129 3.01 -11.77 3.55
CA SER A 129 2.73 -12.80 4.53
C SER A 129 1.39 -13.47 4.24
N GLY A 130 0.98 -14.38 5.10
CA GLY A 130 -0.28 -15.08 4.97
C GLY A 130 -1.04 -15.16 6.30
N MET A 131 -2.36 -15.23 6.18
CA MET A 131 -3.23 -15.71 7.24
C MET A 131 -4.03 -16.90 6.75
N ALA A 132 -4.15 -17.92 7.59
CA ALA A 132 -4.77 -19.19 7.26
C ALA A 132 -6.12 -19.37 7.96
N ARG A 133 -7.04 -20.05 7.30
CA ARG A 133 -8.36 -20.38 7.83
C ARG A 133 -8.24 -21.58 8.80
N GLY A 134 -8.45 -21.32 10.07
CA GLY A 134 -8.45 -22.35 11.10
C GLY A 134 -7.07 -22.88 11.50
N PRO A 135 -7.01 -23.63 12.60
CA PRO A 135 -5.78 -24.21 13.09
C PRO A 135 -5.25 -25.36 12.21
N GLU A 136 -6.10 -26.05 11.47
CA GLU A 136 -5.74 -27.19 10.64
C GLU A 136 -4.83 -26.77 9.47
N ILE A 137 -5.16 -25.66 8.80
CA ILE A 137 -4.33 -25.12 7.70
C ILE A 137 -3.01 -24.58 8.26
N VAL A 138 -3.03 -23.92 9.42
CA VAL A 138 -1.80 -23.48 10.08
C VAL A 138 -0.87 -24.66 10.35
N GLU A 139 -1.41 -25.76 10.88
CA GLU A 139 -0.62 -26.96 11.20
C GLU A 139 -0.12 -27.67 9.93
N GLN A 140 -0.93 -27.73 8.87
CA GLN A 140 -0.50 -28.23 7.57
C GLN A 140 0.72 -27.47 7.06
N VAL A 141 0.66 -26.11 7.04
CA VAL A 141 1.76 -25.26 6.60
C VAL A 141 2.98 -25.43 7.50
N ARG A 142 2.79 -25.45 8.83
CA ARG A 142 3.86 -25.66 9.83
C ARG A 142 4.56 -27.01 9.59
N SER A 143 3.80 -28.10 9.49
CA SER A 143 4.34 -29.43 9.24
C SER A 143 5.12 -29.53 7.92
N ALA A 144 4.69 -28.82 6.88
CA ALA A 144 5.42 -28.74 5.62
C ALA A 144 6.75 -27.99 5.76
N LEU A 145 6.81 -26.98 6.65
CA LEU A 145 8.04 -26.26 6.94
C LEU A 145 9.05 -27.06 7.76
N SER A 146 8.58 -27.87 8.74
CA SER A 146 9.42 -28.60 9.70
C SER A 146 10.17 -29.78 9.10
N ARG A 147 9.71 -30.34 7.99
CA ARG A 147 10.23 -31.59 7.42
C ARG A 147 11.71 -31.59 7.00
N SER A 148 12.44 -30.47 6.98
CA SER A 148 13.80 -30.42 6.48
C SER A 148 14.66 -29.21 6.89
N GLY A 149 14.74 -28.81 8.16
CA GLY A 149 15.66 -27.76 8.65
C GLY A 149 15.21 -26.31 8.34
N LYS A 150 16.12 -25.34 8.18
CA LYS A 150 15.77 -23.91 8.06
C LYS A 150 14.69 -23.63 6.99
N ALA A 151 13.66 -22.86 7.32
CA ALA A 151 12.56 -22.48 6.45
C ALA A 151 13.03 -21.52 5.33
N SER A 152 13.67 -22.06 4.28
CA SER A 152 14.08 -21.31 3.09
C SER A 152 12.86 -20.72 2.37
N LEU A 153 13.08 -19.73 1.53
CA LEU A 153 12.02 -19.11 0.74
C LEU A 153 11.30 -20.14 -0.14
N GLU A 154 12.03 -21.03 -0.77
CA GLU A 154 11.45 -22.10 -1.60
C GLU A 154 10.53 -23.02 -0.80
N ARG A 155 10.91 -23.38 0.43
CA ARG A 155 10.06 -24.18 1.30
C ARG A 155 8.78 -23.45 1.71
N ARG A 156 8.89 -22.17 2.02
CA ARG A 156 7.70 -21.37 2.34
C ARG A 156 6.72 -21.36 1.17
N ARG A 157 7.23 -21.29 -0.07
CA ARG A 157 6.39 -21.39 -1.28
C ARG A 157 5.73 -22.77 -1.37
N LYS A 158 6.50 -23.83 -1.25
CA LYS A 158 6.01 -25.23 -1.31
C LYS A 158 5.07 -25.59 -0.15
N ALA A 159 5.20 -24.95 0.99
CA ALA A 159 4.29 -25.19 2.12
C ALA A 159 2.85 -24.76 1.85
N LEU A 160 2.62 -23.98 0.80
CA LEU A 160 1.30 -23.55 0.35
C LEU A 160 0.73 -24.44 -0.76
N ASP A 161 1.47 -25.42 -1.27
CA ASP A 161 1.02 -26.28 -2.37
C ASP A 161 -0.26 -27.05 -2.01
N GLY A 162 -1.18 -27.12 -2.96
CA GLY A 162 -2.49 -27.76 -2.81
C GLY A 162 -3.56 -26.89 -2.17
N LEU A 163 -3.19 -25.74 -1.58
CA LEU A 163 -4.13 -24.84 -0.92
C LEU A 163 -4.83 -23.89 -1.91
N ILE A 164 -6.02 -23.43 -1.53
CA ILE A 164 -6.72 -22.33 -2.17
C ILE A 164 -6.21 -21.03 -1.55
N VAL A 165 -5.45 -20.29 -2.34
CA VAL A 165 -4.82 -19.03 -1.92
C VAL A 165 -5.53 -17.86 -2.56
N ALA A 166 -6.07 -16.95 -1.75
CA ALA A 166 -6.68 -15.71 -2.21
C ALA A 166 -5.72 -14.54 -2.08
N VAL A 167 -5.78 -13.64 -3.06
CA VAL A 167 -4.98 -12.41 -3.14
C VAL A 167 -5.85 -11.26 -3.62
N GLN A 168 -5.48 -10.02 -3.27
CA GLN A 168 -6.10 -8.86 -3.93
C GLN A 168 -5.49 -8.67 -5.31
N GLU A 169 -6.36 -8.58 -6.33
CA GLU A 169 -5.97 -8.40 -7.72
C GLU A 169 -5.17 -7.11 -7.93
N GLY A 170 -4.15 -7.19 -8.81
CA GLY A 170 -3.29 -6.04 -9.16
C GLY A 170 -2.30 -5.61 -8.07
N ARG A 171 -2.34 -6.21 -6.87
CA ARG A 171 -1.38 -5.93 -5.80
C ARG A 171 -0.15 -6.85 -5.89
N SER A 172 0.90 -6.51 -5.13
CA SER A 172 2.15 -7.28 -5.11
C SER A 172 1.96 -8.76 -4.79
N ALA A 173 1.02 -9.11 -3.90
CA ALA A 173 0.69 -10.49 -3.57
C ALA A 173 0.17 -11.27 -4.79
N HIS A 174 -0.65 -10.64 -5.64
CA HIS A 174 -1.16 -11.26 -6.86
C HIS A 174 -0.02 -11.61 -7.82
N PHE A 175 0.80 -10.64 -8.19
CA PHE A 175 1.94 -10.85 -9.09
C PHE A 175 2.95 -11.85 -8.53
N TYR A 176 3.21 -11.78 -7.21
CA TYR A 176 4.10 -12.72 -6.55
C TYR A 176 3.57 -14.15 -6.62
N ALA A 177 2.27 -14.35 -6.31
CA ALA A 177 1.65 -15.67 -6.33
C ALA A 177 1.66 -16.26 -7.74
N GLN A 178 1.27 -15.49 -8.77
CA GLN A 178 1.33 -15.92 -10.16
C GLN A 178 2.74 -16.36 -10.58
N ALA A 179 3.76 -15.61 -10.22
CA ALA A 179 5.14 -15.88 -10.62
C ALA A 179 5.78 -17.04 -9.85
N ASN A 180 5.42 -17.25 -8.57
CA ASN A 180 6.21 -18.07 -7.65
C ASN A 180 5.47 -19.22 -6.98
N LEU A 181 4.13 -19.26 -6.99
CA LEU A 181 3.34 -20.27 -6.29
C LEU A 181 2.65 -21.19 -7.32
N LYS A 182 3.42 -22.11 -7.90
CA LYS A 182 2.92 -22.98 -8.97
C LYS A 182 2.00 -24.11 -8.49
N GLY A 183 2.08 -24.48 -7.22
CA GLY A 183 1.31 -25.57 -6.63
C GLY A 183 -0.02 -25.15 -5.97
N VAL A 184 -0.36 -23.86 -5.98
CA VAL A 184 -1.60 -23.35 -5.36
C VAL A 184 -2.74 -23.22 -6.37
N ARG A 185 -3.97 -23.23 -5.84
CA ARG A 185 -5.15 -22.80 -6.58
C ARG A 185 -5.38 -21.32 -6.28
N LEU A 186 -5.07 -20.44 -7.24
CA LEU A 186 -5.03 -19.00 -7.02
C LEU A 186 -6.38 -18.33 -7.31
N LEU A 187 -6.92 -17.64 -6.32
CA LEU A 187 -8.14 -16.85 -6.39
C LEU A 187 -7.77 -15.35 -6.29
N ALA A 188 -8.03 -14.59 -7.34
CA ALA A 188 -7.87 -13.15 -7.34
C ALA A 188 -9.20 -12.48 -6.93
N CYS A 189 -9.12 -11.54 -6.00
CA CYS A 189 -10.28 -10.85 -5.46
C CYS A 189 -10.12 -9.33 -5.64
N ASP A 190 -11.21 -8.63 -5.88
CA ASP A 190 -11.20 -7.16 -6.04
C ASP A 190 -10.66 -6.47 -4.77
N SER A 191 -10.90 -7.07 -3.60
CA SER A 191 -10.42 -6.55 -2.30
C SER A 191 -10.08 -7.68 -1.33
N LEU A 192 -9.34 -7.35 -0.25
CA LEU A 192 -9.14 -8.30 0.87
C LEU A 192 -10.45 -8.59 1.60
N THR A 193 -11.38 -7.64 1.62
CA THR A 193 -12.73 -7.86 2.18
C THR A 193 -13.49 -8.92 1.38
N ALA A 194 -13.41 -8.88 0.05
CA ALA A 194 -13.99 -9.92 -0.82
C ALA A 194 -13.36 -11.29 -0.51
N ALA A 195 -12.05 -11.37 -0.35
CA ALA A 195 -11.35 -12.61 0.01
C ALA A 195 -11.80 -13.18 1.36
N LEU A 196 -12.00 -12.32 2.37
CA LEU A 196 -12.49 -12.70 3.71
C LEU A 196 -13.92 -13.22 3.68
N GLN A 197 -14.77 -12.64 2.84
CA GLN A 197 -16.21 -12.96 2.73
C GLN A 197 -16.48 -14.12 1.77
N THR A 198 -15.51 -14.58 1.00
CA THR A 198 -15.68 -15.68 0.07
C THR A 198 -15.78 -17.01 0.83
N HIS A 199 -16.91 -17.71 0.63
CA HIS A 199 -17.19 -19.02 1.25
C HIS A 199 -17.24 -20.15 0.24
N ASP A 200 -17.51 -19.85 -1.02
CA ASP A 200 -17.53 -20.81 -2.12
C ASP A 200 -16.73 -20.22 -3.31
N PRO A 201 -15.55 -20.78 -3.60
CA PRO A 201 -14.87 -21.85 -2.86
C PRO A 201 -14.32 -21.38 -1.50
N PRO A 202 -14.17 -22.27 -0.50
CA PRO A 202 -13.57 -21.92 0.78
C PRO A 202 -12.09 -21.56 0.58
N VAL A 203 -11.70 -20.36 0.99
CA VAL A 203 -10.31 -19.90 0.94
C VAL A 203 -9.52 -20.49 2.11
N ASP A 204 -8.38 -21.12 1.85
CA ASP A 204 -7.51 -21.69 2.88
C ASP A 204 -6.54 -20.65 3.45
N VAL A 205 -5.95 -19.84 2.56
CA VAL A 205 -4.95 -18.82 2.91
C VAL A 205 -5.25 -17.52 2.17
N ILE A 206 -5.16 -16.40 2.87
CA ILE A 206 -5.11 -15.08 2.25
C ILE A 206 -3.69 -14.57 2.32
N LEU A 207 -3.11 -14.19 1.18
CA LEU A 207 -1.82 -13.52 1.12
C LEU A 207 -2.01 -12.02 0.94
N GLY A 208 -1.22 -11.28 1.68
CA GLY A 208 -1.22 -9.82 1.64
C GLY A 208 0.02 -9.26 2.34
N LYS A 209 0.07 -7.95 2.44
CA LYS A 209 1.13 -7.28 3.17
C LYS A 209 0.98 -7.53 4.67
N GLN A 210 2.06 -7.93 5.31
CA GLN A 210 2.05 -8.29 6.74
C GLN A 210 1.30 -7.27 7.61
N PRO A 211 1.60 -5.95 7.58
CA PRO A 211 0.94 -5.01 8.49
C PRO A 211 -0.58 -4.91 8.27
N VAL A 212 -1.06 -5.17 7.06
CA VAL A 212 -2.50 -5.20 6.76
C VAL A 212 -3.15 -6.46 7.32
N LEU A 213 -2.50 -7.60 7.14
CA LEU A 213 -3.00 -8.87 7.72
C LEU A 213 -2.99 -8.82 9.25
N ASP A 214 -1.95 -8.27 9.86
CA ASP A 214 -1.86 -8.08 11.31
C ASP A 214 -2.99 -7.19 11.83
N PHE A 215 -3.32 -6.11 11.10
CA PHE A 215 -4.45 -5.25 11.43
C PHE A 215 -5.78 -6.00 11.39
N ILE A 216 -6.02 -6.78 10.33
CA ILE A 216 -7.24 -7.59 10.19
C ILE A 216 -7.35 -8.59 11.34
N LEU A 217 -6.27 -9.31 11.63
CA LEU A 217 -6.22 -10.32 12.70
C LEU A 217 -6.45 -9.75 14.10
N LYS A 218 -5.94 -8.55 14.40
CA LYS A 218 -6.18 -7.85 15.67
C LYS A 218 -7.66 -7.51 15.87
N ARG A 219 -8.41 -7.28 14.79
CA ARG A 219 -9.84 -6.93 14.83
C ARG A 219 -10.77 -8.12 14.71
N GLU A 220 -10.27 -9.29 14.36
CA GLU A 220 -11.09 -10.49 14.37
C GLU A 220 -11.54 -10.84 15.81
N PRO A 221 -12.83 -11.09 16.05
CA PRO A 221 -13.30 -11.54 17.33
C PRO A 221 -12.58 -12.82 17.79
N LYS A 222 -12.20 -12.87 19.05
CA LYS A 222 -11.52 -14.04 19.65
C LYS A 222 -12.29 -15.33 19.34
N GLY A 223 -11.59 -16.30 18.74
CA GLY A 223 -12.18 -17.61 18.39
C GLY A 223 -12.59 -17.77 16.92
N LYS A 224 -12.43 -16.73 16.08
CA LYS A 224 -12.75 -16.81 14.66
C LYS A 224 -11.67 -17.45 13.78
N SER A 225 -12.04 -17.57 12.52
CA SER A 225 -11.55 -18.51 11.51
C SER A 225 -10.11 -18.28 11.08
N TRP A 226 -9.55 -17.07 11.25
CA TRP A 226 -8.23 -16.73 10.69
C TRP A 226 -7.12 -16.70 11.72
N ARG A 227 -5.93 -17.18 11.33
CA ARG A 227 -4.71 -17.22 12.16
C ARG A 227 -3.52 -16.74 11.35
N PRO A 228 -2.56 -16.02 11.94
CA PRO A 228 -1.35 -15.64 11.23
C PRO A 228 -0.53 -16.88 10.87
N LEU A 229 0.06 -16.89 9.68
CA LEU A 229 1.12 -17.82 9.37
C LEU A 229 2.42 -17.33 10.00
N VAL A 230 3.04 -18.19 10.81
CA VAL A 230 4.30 -17.92 11.49
C VAL A 230 5.27 -19.07 11.30
N LEU A 231 6.56 -18.78 11.40
CA LEU A 231 7.62 -19.78 11.45
C LEU A 231 7.66 -20.45 12.84
N GLU A 232 8.40 -21.53 12.98
CA GLU A 232 8.55 -22.27 14.26
C GLU A 232 9.10 -21.40 15.40
N ASP A 233 9.93 -20.42 15.07
CA ASP A 233 10.51 -19.47 16.02
C ASP A 233 9.61 -18.25 16.32
N GLY A 234 8.35 -18.30 15.87
CA GLY A 234 7.36 -17.23 16.07
C GLY A 234 7.51 -16.02 15.15
N ARG A 235 8.54 -15.99 14.29
CA ARG A 235 8.69 -14.91 13.32
C ARG A 235 7.60 -14.98 12.23
N PRO A 236 7.23 -13.84 11.64
CA PRO A 236 6.27 -13.82 10.53
C PRO A 236 6.70 -14.71 9.36
N PHE A 237 5.73 -15.40 8.76
CA PHE A 237 5.91 -16.14 7.51
C PHE A 237 6.00 -15.16 6.34
N LEU A 238 7.21 -14.70 6.01
CA LEU A 238 7.42 -13.76 4.91
C LEU A 238 7.83 -14.49 3.63
N LEU A 239 7.16 -14.18 2.53
CA LEU A 239 7.46 -14.69 1.18
C LEU A 239 8.44 -13.79 0.42
N ASN A 240 8.54 -12.52 0.79
CA ASN A 240 9.52 -11.55 0.26
C ASN A 240 9.78 -10.45 1.29
N ARG A 241 10.54 -9.45 0.87
CA ARG A 241 10.63 -8.16 1.56
C ARG A 241 10.07 -7.08 0.65
N GLU A 242 9.36 -6.13 1.23
CA GLU A 242 8.81 -4.98 0.52
C GLU A 242 9.18 -3.68 1.22
N LEU A 243 9.36 -2.64 0.41
CA LEU A 243 9.60 -1.27 0.83
C LEU A 243 8.49 -0.42 0.23
N PHE A 244 7.73 0.29 1.05
CA PHE A 244 6.63 1.09 0.54
C PHE A 244 7.09 2.50 0.23
N THR A 245 6.68 2.98 -0.94
CA THR A 245 7.12 4.23 -1.53
C THR A 245 5.94 5.06 -2.04
N ILE A 246 6.14 6.35 -2.15
CA ILE A 246 5.28 7.28 -2.85
C ILE A 246 5.66 7.21 -4.33
N VAL A 247 4.66 7.27 -5.22
CA VAL A 247 4.90 7.23 -6.66
C VAL A 247 4.57 8.57 -7.28
N MET A 248 5.47 9.04 -8.13
CA MET A 248 5.41 10.30 -8.86
C MET A 248 5.72 10.06 -10.33
N SER A 249 5.45 11.05 -11.18
CA SER A 249 5.96 11.02 -12.56
C SER A 249 7.49 11.14 -12.55
N GLU A 250 8.19 10.41 -13.41
CA GLU A 250 9.64 10.59 -13.60
C GLU A 250 9.99 12.00 -14.11
N ARG A 251 9.02 12.72 -14.70
CA ARG A 251 9.18 14.10 -15.14
C ARG A 251 9.10 15.11 -13.99
N SER A 252 8.50 14.72 -12.86
CA SER A 252 8.34 15.56 -11.66
C SER A 252 9.59 15.49 -10.78
N PHE A 253 10.74 15.86 -11.36
CA PHE A 253 12.04 15.73 -10.69
C PHE A 253 12.12 16.56 -9.41
N HIS A 254 11.66 17.82 -9.46
CA HIS A 254 11.74 18.73 -8.32
C HIS A 254 10.80 18.27 -7.19
N LEU A 255 9.57 17.88 -7.52
CA LEU A 255 8.64 17.30 -6.55
C LEU A 255 9.21 16.03 -5.91
N HIS A 256 9.80 15.15 -6.73
CA HIS A 256 10.44 13.92 -6.25
C HIS A 256 11.57 14.20 -5.25
N TRP A 257 12.43 15.18 -5.56
CA TRP A 257 13.50 15.61 -4.65
C TRP A 257 12.94 16.16 -3.34
N LEU A 258 11.96 17.07 -3.39
CA LEU A 258 11.33 17.65 -2.19
C LEU A 258 10.62 16.60 -1.34
N VAL A 259 9.90 15.66 -1.96
CA VAL A 259 9.23 14.58 -1.23
C VAL A 259 10.25 13.73 -0.47
N ASN A 260 11.39 13.42 -1.08
CA ASN A 260 12.45 12.66 -0.40
C ASN A 260 13.08 13.45 0.77
N ASP A 261 13.31 14.73 0.59
CA ASP A 261 13.84 15.62 1.63
C ASP A 261 12.86 15.70 2.82
N LEU A 262 11.58 15.86 2.55
CA LEU A 262 10.53 15.86 3.57
C LEU A 262 10.39 14.51 4.29
N LEU A 263 10.53 13.39 3.59
CA LEU A 263 10.55 12.06 4.21
C LEU A 263 11.74 11.91 5.14
N PHE A 264 12.92 12.41 4.74
CA PHE A 264 14.12 12.42 5.56
C PHE A 264 13.93 13.30 6.81
N GLU A 265 13.38 14.51 6.67
CA GLU A 265 13.04 15.37 7.82
C GLU A 265 12.06 14.69 8.80
N LEU A 266 11.05 13.96 8.28
CA LEU A 266 10.09 13.24 9.11
C LEU A 266 10.76 12.09 9.86
N GLU A 267 11.71 11.40 9.25
CA GLU A 267 12.50 10.33 9.87
C GLU A 267 13.44 10.88 10.95
N GLU A 268 14.26 11.88 10.62
CA GLU A 268 15.21 12.52 11.54
C GLU A 268 14.53 13.16 12.77
N SER A 269 13.38 13.79 12.56
CA SER A 269 12.61 14.39 13.66
C SER A 269 11.85 13.36 14.52
N GLY A 270 11.87 12.06 14.16
CA GLY A 270 11.12 11.00 14.82
C GLY A 270 9.61 11.04 14.60
N ARG A 271 9.10 11.99 13.78
CA ARG A 271 7.67 12.10 13.47
C ARG A 271 7.15 10.91 12.70
N LEU A 272 7.92 10.41 11.72
CA LEU A 272 7.55 9.22 10.95
C LEU A 272 7.40 8.00 11.88
N ALA A 273 8.34 7.80 12.80
CA ALA A 273 8.26 6.72 13.78
C ALA A 273 7.07 6.89 14.75
N ALA A 274 6.74 8.12 15.15
CA ALA A 274 5.57 8.39 15.99
C ALA A 274 4.25 8.08 15.27
N MET A 275 4.15 8.45 13.98
CA MET A 275 3.01 8.08 13.12
C MET A 275 2.90 6.56 12.98
N GLN A 276 4.02 5.86 12.73
CA GLN A 276 4.02 4.39 12.62
C GLN A 276 3.52 3.74 13.91
N ARG A 277 4.03 4.13 15.08
CA ARG A 277 3.54 3.59 16.37
C ARG A 277 2.03 3.80 16.52
N ARG A 278 1.54 5.01 16.27
CA ARG A 278 0.12 5.35 16.39
C ARG A 278 -0.76 4.47 15.50
N TRP A 279 -0.39 4.28 14.23
CA TRP A 279 -1.21 3.55 13.26
C TRP A 279 -1.08 2.03 13.33
N PHE A 280 0.05 1.48 13.78
CA PHE A 280 0.33 0.05 13.69
C PHE A 280 0.44 -0.66 15.06
N GLU A 281 0.81 0.06 16.14
CA GLU A 281 1.06 -0.52 17.44
C GLU A 281 -0.02 -0.20 18.48
N GLU A 282 -0.53 1.04 18.50
CA GLU A 282 -1.52 1.46 19.48
C GLU A 282 -2.90 0.86 19.18
N GLU A 283 -3.71 0.64 20.24
CA GLU A 283 -5.08 0.18 20.07
C GLU A 283 -5.93 1.24 19.36
N TYR A 284 -6.65 0.82 18.33
CA TYR A 284 -7.34 1.68 17.35
C TYR A 284 -8.60 2.41 17.87
N ALA A 285 -8.64 2.80 19.13
CA ALA A 285 -9.73 3.60 19.68
C ALA A 285 -9.94 4.92 18.91
N PHE A 286 -8.92 5.41 18.21
CA PHE A 286 -9.01 6.67 17.46
C PHE A 286 -9.75 6.54 16.12
N VAL A 287 -9.76 5.38 15.49
CA VAL A 287 -10.50 5.17 14.24
C VAL A 287 -12.02 5.30 14.47
N ASP A 288 -12.47 4.84 15.62
CA ASP A 288 -13.88 4.95 16.00
C ASP A 288 -14.27 6.37 16.42
N ARG A 289 -13.28 7.22 16.72
CA ARG A 289 -13.52 8.61 17.14
C ARG A 289 -13.61 9.58 15.97
N ALA A 290 -13.46 9.12 14.72
CA ALA A 290 -13.42 9.99 13.55
C ALA A 290 -12.58 11.24 13.85
N THR A 291 -11.37 11.03 14.38
CA THR A 291 -10.50 12.13 14.79
C THR A 291 -10.19 12.97 13.56
N SER A 292 -10.19 14.26 13.74
CA SER A 292 -9.87 15.24 12.69
C SER A 292 -8.47 15.05 12.09
N GLU A 293 -7.61 14.27 12.73
CA GLU A 293 -6.27 13.97 12.27
C GLU A 293 -6.31 12.85 11.22
N GLY A 294 -5.82 13.13 10.03
CA GLY A 294 -5.76 12.18 8.92
C GLY A 294 -7.07 12.00 8.14
N LEU A 295 -8.15 12.72 8.47
CA LEU A 295 -9.34 12.78 7.64
C LEU A 295 -9.16 13.84 6.56
N LEU A 296 -9.26 13.43 5.31
CA LEU A 296 -9.27 14.34 4.17
C LEU A 296 -10.63 14.27 3.47
N ALA A 297 -11.17 15.42 3.12
CA ALA A 297 -12.28 15.49 2.20
C ALA A 297 -11.82 14.89 0.87
N VAL A 298 -12.60 13.96 0.33
CA VAL A 298 -12.28 13.31 -0.93
C VAL A 298 -13.21 13.78 -2.03
N VAL A 299 -12.67 13.86 -3.24
CA VAL A 299 -13.51 13.91 -4.43
C VAL A 299 -14.34 12.62 -4.45
N PRO A 300 -15.66 12.70 -4.64
CA PRO A 300 -16.51 11.50 -4.63
C PRO A 300 -15.92 10.42 -5.54
N PRO A 301 -15.78 9.19 -5.06
CA PRO A 301 -15.21 8.12 -5.87
C PRO A 301 -16.11 7.83 -7.06
N SER A 302 -15.49 7.56 -8.21
CA SER A 302 -16.20 7.10 -9.42
C SER A 302 -16.73 5.67 -9.30
N VAL A 303 -16.46 5.01 -8.17
CA VAL A 303 -16.82 3.63 -7.87
C VAL A 303 -17.53 3.55 -6.53
N ASP A 304 -18.40 2.55 -6.36
CA ASP A 304 -19.10 2.31 -5.10
C ASP A 304 -18.12 1.74 -4.05
N PRO A 305 -17.76 2.51 -3.02
CA PRO A 305 -16.82 2.06 -2.00
C PRO A 305 -17.43 1.01 -1.05
N SER A 306 -18.74 0.79 -1.07
CA SER A 306 -19.43 -0.18 -0.22
C SER A 306 -19.43 -1.59 -0.81
N SER A 307 -19.15 -1.73 -2.10
CA SER A 307 -19.10 -3.04 -2.76
C SER A 307 -17.86 -3.81 -2.30
N PRO A 308 -18.00 -4.99 -1.66
CA PRO A 308 -16.85 -5.80 -1.27
C PRO A 308 -16.07 -6.34 -2.46
N GLY A 309 -16.68 -6.33 -3.66
CA GLY A 309 -16.13 -6.91 -4.88
C GLY A 309 -16.34 -8.42 -4.96
N ARG A 310 -15.72 -9.05 -5.96
CA ARG A 310 -15.84 -10.46 -6.27
C ARG A 310 -14.46 -11.13 -6.30
N CYS A 311 -14.46 -12.45 -6.25
CA CYS A 311 -13.27 -13.26 -6.47
C CYS A 311 -13.45 -14.12 -7.72
N HIS A 312 -12.36 -14.36 -8.45
CA HIS A 312 -12.36 -15.21 -9.62
C HIS A 312 -11.06 -16.03 -9.69
N TRP A 313 -11.15 -17.19 -10.33
CA TRP A 313 -9.97 -18.05 -10.52
C TRP A 313 -9.01 -17.43 -11.51
N THR A 314 -7.73 -17.44 -11.15
CA THR A 314 -6.67 -17.08 -12.09
C THR A 314 -5.85 -18.32 -12.41
N GLN A 315 -5.44 -18.46 -13.68
CA GLN A 315 -4.49 -19.50 -14.03
C GLN A 315 -3.09 -19.10 -13.59
N PRO A 316 -2.29 -19.99 -12.98
CA PRO A 316 -0.86 -19.76 -12.80
C PRO A 316 -0.23 -19.64 -14.19
N GLN A 317 0.54 -18.60 -14.42
CA GLN A 317 1.33 -18.42 -15.65
C GLN A 317 2.55 -19.32 -15.65
#